data_3385dfcda3277e8b84b5d2b94b49e6e1
#
_entry.id   3385dfcda3277e8b84b5d2b94b49e6e1
#
_cell.length_a   1.000
_cell.length_b   1.000
_cell.length_c   1.000
_cell.angle_alpha   90.00
_cell.angle_beta   90.00
_cell.angle_gamma   90.00
#
_symmetry.space_group_name_H-M   'P 1'
#
loop_
_entity.id
_entity.type
_entity.pdbx_description
1 polymer ?
#
loop_
_entity_poly.entity_id
_entity_poly.type
_entity_poly.pdbx_seq_one_letter_code
_entity_poly.pdbx_strand_id
1 'polypeptide(L)'
;VSSESDDRYAFLHENGFLSSSGSIMKMARKSCSFEVAGERGAFLTEHRRCLDPIIAYCNDYVYHGRLLPKKGNKVKYKDLPPKGYVHVNGVSEKGATGSVLNRAEAAAIVSWLETEKDKLESAYKEPIRKIVAVVTPFKAQEEIIRSLAEQSPEAEAFAGMTIGTVHSLQGAQCPVVIFSSVNSPGDASYFMEQGGKYNMLNVAVSRAQYHFLVFLSLIHISEPTRLLSIS
;
A
#
# COMPACT_ATOMS: atom_id res chain seq x y z
N VAL A 1 -16.96 -45.96 3.99
CA VAL A 1 -16.97 -44.92 2.92
C VAL A 1 -16.56 -43.56 3.46
N SER A 2 -16.73 -43.25 4.77
CA SER A 2 -16.37 -41.94 5.37
C SER A 2 -14.85 -41.80 5.65
N SER A 3 -14.17 -42.85 6.10
CA SER A 3 -12.76 -42.76 6.51
C SER A 3 -11.78 -42.45 5.35
N GLU A 4 -11.99 -43.02 4.19
CA GLU A 4 -11.09 -42.81 3.03
C GLU A 4 -11.22 -41.42 2.41
N SER A 5 -12.41 -40.81 2.49
CA SER A 5 -12.60 -39.41 2.08
C SER A 5 -11.98 -38.41 3.06
N ASP A 6 -12.00 -38.71 4.35
CA ASP A 6 -11.42 -37.90 5.40
C ASP A 6 -9.89 -37.95 5.37
N ASP A 7 -9.30 -39.10 5.15
CA ASP A 7 -7.84 -39.28 4.99
C ASP A 7 -7.33 -38.57 3.74
N ARG A 8 -8.08 -38.62 2.64
CA ARG A 8 -7.73 -37.90 1.42
C ARG A 8 -7.85 -36.38 1.57
N TYR A 9 -8.89 -35.92 2.26
CA TYR A 9 -9.04 -34.51 2.58
C TYR A 9 -7.91 -34.02 3.49
N ALA A 10 -7.58 -34.76 4.55
CA ALA A 10 -6.48 -34.44 5.46
C ALA A 10 -5.14 -34.37 4.69
N PHE A 11 -4.86 -35.34 3.83
CA PHE A 11 -3.67 -35.32 2.97
C PHE A 11 -3.60 -34.09 2.07
N LEU A 12 -4.70 -33.73 1.39
CA LEU A 12 -4.76 -32.57 0.53
C LEU A 12 -4.61 -31.26 1.31
N HIS A 13 -5.22 -31.19 2.50
CA HIS A 13 -5.11 -30.03 3.39
C HIS A 13 -3.68 -29.84 3.90
N GLU A 14 -3.07 -30.89 4.45
CA GLU A 14 -1.70 -30.86 4.98
C GLU A 14 -0.66 -30.54 3.89
N ASN A 15 -0.92 -30.96 2.66
CA ASN A 15 -0.02 -30.70 1.55
C ASN A 15 -0.31 -29.40 0.79
N GLY A 16 -1.35 -28.63 1.18
CA GLY A 16 -1.68 -27.35 0.56
C GLY A 16 -2.26 -27.49 -0.86
N PHE A 17 -2.86 -28.66 -1.18
CA PHE A 17 -3.48 -28.96 -2.47
C PHE A 17 -4.97 -28.63 -2.54
N LEU A 18 -5.58 -28.22 -1.43
CA LEU A 18 -6.98 -27.76 -1.44
C LEU A 18 -7.11 -26.43 -2.15
N SER A 19 -8.08 -26.29 -3.04
CA SER A 19 -8.38 -25.04 -3.74
C SER A 19 -8.77 -23.89 -2.80
N SER A 20 -9.38 -24.21 -1.65
CA SER A 20 -9.81 -23.23 -0.64
C SER A 20 -8.69 -22.68 0.24
N SER A 21 -7.62 -23.45 0.47
CA SER A 21 -6.53 -23.09 1.39
C SER A 21 -5.14 -23.27 0.79
N GLY A 22 -5.05 -23.85 -0.40
CA GLY A 22 -3.83 -24.10 -1.13
C GLY A 22 -3.32 -22.88 -1.88
N SER A 23 -2.03 -22.85 -2.16
CA SER A 23 -1.42 -21.93 -3.09
C SER A 23 -0.20 -22.57 -3.73
N ILE A 24 0.15 -22.12 -4.93
CA ILE A 24 1.35 -22.58 -5.64
C ILE A 24 2.61 -22.45 -4.78
N MET A 25 2.69 -21.38 -3.97
CA MET A 25 3.81 -21.15 -3.05
C MET A 25 3.87 -22.19 -1.91
N LYS A 26 2.72 -22.57 -1.37
CA LYS A 26 2.66 -23.64 -0.35
C LYS A 26 3.11 -24.98 -0.93
N MET A 27 2.67 -25.28 -2.13
CA MET A 27 3.06 -26.52 -2.84
C MET A 27 4.56 -26.52 -3.16
N ALA A 28 5.08 -25.43 -3.73
CA ALA A 28 6.50 -25.27 -4.02
C ALA A 28 7.36 -25.36 -2.76
N ARG A 29 6.93 -24.76 -1.65
CA ARG A 29 7.63 -24.85 -0.37
C ARG A 29 7.72 -26.30 0.14
N LYS A 30 6.65 -27.07 0.03
CA LYS A 30 6.66 -28.48 0.45
C LYS A 30 7.54 -29.36 -0.44
N SER A 31 7.60 -29.08 -1.73
CA SER A 31 8.45 -29.81 -2.69
C SER A 31 9.92 -29.35 -2.65
N CYS A 32 10.23 -28.25 -1.95
CA CYS A 32 11.59 -27.74 -1.87
C CYS A 32 12.42 -28.60 -0.92
N SER A 33 13.55 -29.13 -1.40
CA SER A 33 14.52 -29.87 -0.60
C SER A 33 15.51 -28.96 0.14
N PHE A 34 15.56 -27.68 -0.23
CA PHE A 34 16.43 -26.70 0.39
C PHE A 34 15.79 -26.11 1.65
N GLU A 35 16.52 -26.17 2.77
CA GLU A 35 16.04 -25.69 4.08
C GLU A 35 17.06 -24.75 4.71
N VAL A 36 16.56 -23.61 5.23
CA VAL A 36 17.36 -22.62 5.96
C VAL A 36 16.65 -22.28 7.28
N ALA A 37 17.34 -22.44 8.39
CA ALA A 37 16.81 -22.13 9.73
C ALA A 37 15.47 -22.78 10.06
N GLY A 38 15.27 -24.03 9.63
CA GLY A 38 14.03 -24.80 9.86
C GLY A 38 12.88 -24.46 8.91
N GLU A 39 13.09 -23.58 7.94
CA GLU A 39 12.10 -23.25 6.91
C GLU A 39 12.53 -23.77 5.54
N ARG A 40 11.63 -24.45 4.83
CA ARG A 40 11.88 -24.89 3.45
C ARG A 40 11.80 -23.74 2.48
N GLY A 41 12.78 -23.65 1.59
CA GLY A 41 12.94 -22.59 0.62
C GLY A 41 13.93 -21.49 1.06
N ALA A 42 14.26 -20.57 0.16
CA ALA A 42 15.11 -19.42 0.44
C ALA A 42 14.26 -18.17 0.65
N PHE A 43 14.51 -17.46 1.74
CA PHE A 43 13.94 -16.14 1.99
C PHE A 43 14.89 -15.08 1.44
N LEU A 44 14.39 -14.22 0.53
CA LEU A 44 15.16 -13.10 0.01
C LEU A 44 15.17 -11.96 1.04
N THR A 45 16.27 -11.82 1.74
CA THR A 45 16.41 -10.85 2.84
C THR A 45 16.70 -9.44 2.37
N GLU A 46 17.49 -9.27 1.30
CA GLU A 46 17.89 -7.92 0.85
C GLU A 46 16.74 -7.16 0.20
N HIS A 47 16.46 -5.96 0.73
CA HIS A 47 15.49 -5.03 0.18
C HIS A 47 16.19 -3.80 -0.40
N ARG A 48 16.06 -3.62 -1.73
CA ARG A 48 16.73 -2.55 -2.48
C ARG A 48 15.78 -1.55 -3.14
N ARG A 49 14.45 -1.71 -2.97
CA ARG A 49 13.43 -0.90 -3.66
C ARG A 49 13.10 0.40 -2.93
N CYS A 50 12.69 0.30 -1.69
CA CYS A 50 12.25 1.43 -0.88
C CYS A 50 13.41 1.99 -0.07
N LEU A 51 13.37 3.29 0.24
CA LEU A 51 14.26 3.84 1.27
C LEU A 51 14.07 3.12 2.60
N ASP A 52 15.14 3.04 3.40
CA ASP A 52 15.14 2.30 4.65
C ASP A 52 14.03 2.74 5.63
N PRO A 53 13.71 4.04 5.81
CA PRO A 53 12.60 4.46 6.66
C PRO A 53 11.23 4.00 6.18
N ILE A 54 11.04 3.82 4.86
CA ILE A 54 9.77 3.36 4.30
C ILE A 54 9.59 1.88 4.59
N ILE A 55 10.60 1.06 4.27
CA ILE A 55 10.49 -0.39 4.43
C ILE A 55 10.54 -0.85 5.89
N ALA A 56 11.04 -0.01 6.80
CA ALA A 56 11.09 -0.31 8.24
C ALA A 56 9.71 -0.73 8.77
N TYR A 57 8.63 -0.04 8.37
CA TYR A 57 7.26 -0.43 8.74
C TYR A 57 6.94 -1.88 8.34
N CYS A 58 7.22 -2.23 7.09
CA CYS A 58 6.96 -3.59 6.61
C CYS A 58 7.87 -4.61 7.33
N ASN A 59 9.13 -4.24 7.58
CA ASN A 59 10.08 -5.11 8.26
C ASN A 59 9.65 -5.42 9.69
N ASP A 60 9.16 -4.43 10.42
CA ASP A 60 8.72 -4.59 11.81
C ASP A 60 7.43 -5.42 11.91
N TYR A 61 6.40 -5.07 11.13
CA TYR A 61 5.06 -5.65 11.29
C TYR A 61 4.80 -6.90 10.45
N VAL A 62 5.51 -7.10 9.34
CA VAL A 62 5.25 -8.21 8.40
C VAL A 62 6.41 -9.19 8.33
N TYR A 63 7.64 -8.69 8.28
CA TYR A 63 8.82 -9.52 8.08
C TYR A 63 9.61 -9.78 9.37
N HIS A 64 9.15 -9.24 10.51
CA HIS A 64 9.71 -9.49 11.84
C HIS A 64 11.23 -9.27 11.93
N GLY A 65 11.72 -8.18 11.35
CA GLY A 65 13.13 -7.82 11.34
C GLY A 65 14.00 -8.59 10.33
N ARG A 66 13.43 -9.47 9.50
CA ARG A 66 14.19 -10.36 8.60
C ARG A 66 14.71 -9.67 7.34
N LEU A 67 14.17 -8.50 6.97
CA LEU A 67 14.67 -7.76 5.82
C LEU A 67 15.94 -6.99 6.16
N LEU A 68 16.84 -6.97 5.21
CA LEU A 68 18.09 -6.18 5.22
C LEU A 68 17.92 -5.00 4.25
N PRO A 69 17.55 -3.79 4.71
CA PRO A 69 17.46 -2.62 3.86
C PRO A 69 18.83 -2.27 3.25
N LYS A 70 18.87 -2.01 1.95
CA LYS A 70 20.10 -1.74 1.18
C LYS A 70 20.00 -0.51 0.29
N LYS A 71 18.90 0.24 0.32
CA LYS A 71 18.73 1.44 -0.50
C LYS A 71 19.26 2.69 0.19
N GLY A 72 19.31 2.70 1.54
CA GLY A 72 19.72 3.85 2.34
C GLY A 72 18.62 4.91 2.44
N ASN A 73 19.00 6.15 2.81
CA ASN A 73 18.07 7.21 3.20
C ASN A 73 18.09 8.42 2.26
N LYS A 74 18.82 8.35 1.14
CA LYS A 74 18.98 9.51 0.24
C LYS A 74 17.74 9.73 -0.61
N VAL A 75 16.96 10.75 -0.28
CA VAL A 75 15.82 11.22 -1.07
C VAL A 75 16.28 11.98 -2.31
N LYS A 76 15.49 11.94 -3.39
CA LYS A 76 15.72 12.77 -4.58
C LYS A 76 15.08 14.15 -4.44
N TYR A 77 13.89 14.21 -3.89
CA TYR A 77 13.16 15.45 -3.62
C TYR A 77 13.17 15.71 -2.10
N LYS A 78 13.87 16.78 -1.68
CA LYS A 78 14.17 17.03 -0.26
C LYS A 78 13.03 17.70 0.50
N ASP A 79 12.09 18.31 -0.20
CA ASP A 79 10.95 19.00 0.42
C ASP A 79 9.87 18.03 0.92
N LEU A 80 9.99 16.74 0.54
CA LEU A 80 9.15 15.68 1.07
C LEU A 80 9.95 14.70 1.92
N PRO A 81 9.42 14.30 3.09
CA PRO A 81 10.01 13.23 3.90
C PRO A 81 9.82 11.86 3.23
N PRO A 82 10.63 10.86 3.57
CA PRO A 82 10.42 9.49 3.11
C PRO A 82 9.05 8.91 3.50
N LYS A 83 8.55 9.27 4.69
CA LYS A 83 7.20 8.94 5.19
C LYS A 83 6.56 10.20 5.73
N GLY A 84 5.29 10.43 5.39
CA GLY A 84 4.54 11.55 5.92
C GLY A 84 3.03 11.29 5.89
N TYR A 85 2.28 12.17 6.54
CA TYR A 85 0.84 12.20 6.43
C TYR A 85 0.32 13.61 6.22
N VAL A 86 -0.83 13.69 5.58
CA VAL A 86 -1.61 14.91 5.42
C VAL A 86 -2.92 14.72 6.16
N HIS A 87 -3.17 15.57 7.15
CA HIS A 87 -4.46 15.59 7.82
C HIS A 87 -5.51 16.28 6.96
N VAL A 88 -6.64 15.62 6.76
CA VAL A 88 -7.77 16.16 6.01
C VAL A 88 -9.01 16.11 6.89
N ASN A 89 -9.67 17.27 7.07
CA ASN A 89 -10.97 17.31 7.74
C ASN A 89 -12.04 16.77 6.77
N GLY A 90 -12.32 15.49 6.85
CA GLY A 90 -13.30 14.83 6.00
C GLY A 90 -14.02 13.71 6.73
N VAL A 91 -15.17 13.35 6.22
CA VAL A 91 -16.00 12.26 6.74
C VAL A 91 -16.14 11.20 5.67
N SER A 92 -16.04 9.93 6.06
CA SER A 92 -16.33 8.81 5.17
C SER A 92 -17.82 8.70 4.90
N GLU A 93 -18.18 8.41 3.66
CA GLU A 93 -19.57 8.17 3.23
C GLU A 93 -19.67 6.90 2.37
N LYS A 94 -20.86 6.31 2.33
CA LYS A 94 -21.10 5.15 1.46
C LYS A 94 -21.42 5.64 0.05
N GLY A 95 -20.66 5.18 -0.92
CA GLY A 95 -20.98 5.36 -2.34
C GLY A 95 -22.18 4.52 -2.79
N ALA A 96 -22.64 4.75 -4.00
CA ALA A 96 -23.81 4.09 -4.60
C ALA A 96 -23.68 2.54 -4.62
N THR A 97 -22.49 2.00 -4.70
CA THR A 97 -22.20 0.56 -4.71
C THR A 97 -21.96 -0.04 -3.32
N GLY A 98 -22.14 0.75 -2.25
CA GLY A 98 -21.84 0.35 -0.88
C GLY A 98 -20.34 0.43 -0.51
N SER A 99 -19.46 0.73 -1.46
CA SER A 99 -18.05 1.03 -1.20
C SER A 99 -17.92 2.40 -0.53
N VAL A 100 -16.91 2.56 0.34
CA VAL A 100 -16.70 3.79 1.12
C VAL A 100 -15.84 4.78 0.35
N LEU A 101 -16.09 6.07 0.53
CA LEU A 101 -15.31 7.17 -0.04
C LEU A 101 -15.23 8.36 0.92
N ASN A 102 -14.25 9.25 0.73
CA ASN A 102 -14.09 10.52 1.42
C ASN A 102 -13.76 11.61 0.39
N ARG A 103 -14.75 12.47 0.09
CA ARG A 103 -14.63 13.50 -0.96
C ARG A 103 -13.58 14.55 -0.62
N ALA A 104 -13.52 14.96 0.65
CA ALA A 104 -12.53 15.93 1.08
C ALA A 104 -11.09 15.40 0.92
N GLU A 105 -10.88 14.12 1.23
CA GLU A 105 -9.58 13.48 1.05
C GLU A 105 -9.22 13.35 -0.44
N ALA A 106 -10.17 12.97 -1.28
CA ALA A 106 -9.97 12.92 -2.73
C ALA A 106 -9.60 14.28 -3.32
N ALA A 107 -10.32 15.35 -2.92
CA ALA A 107 -10.04 16.71 -3.35
C ALA A 107 -8.67 17.21 -2.87
N ALA A 108 -8.32 16.91 -1.62
CA ALA A 108 -7.01 17.27 -1.06
C ALA A 108 -5.85 16.58 -1.81
N ILE A 109 -6.02 15.32 -2.21
CA ILE A 109 -5.02 14.58 -3.01
C ILE A 109 -4.83 15.25 -4.37
N VAL A 110 -5.91 15.58 -5.08
CA VAL A 110 -5.80 16.21 -6.41
C VAL A 110 -5.18 17.60 -6.29
N SER A 111 -5.61 18.41 -5.34
CA SER A 111 -5.01 19.74 -5.08
C SER A 111 -3.52 19.67 -4.72
N TRP A 112 -3.12 18.64 -3.95
CA TRP A 112 -1.70 18.38 -3.67
C TRP A 112 -0.93 18.02 -4.94
N LEU A 113 -1.49 17.18 -5.81
CA LEU A 113 -0.89 16.82 -7.10
C LEU A 113 -0.68 18.06 -7.98
N GLU A 114 -1.67 18.94 -8.07
CA GLU A 114 -1.58 20.23 -8.80
C GLU A 114 -0.44 21.09 -8.27
N THR A 115 -0.35 21.21 -6.95
CA THR A 115 0.63 22.06 -6.26
C THR A 115 2.07 21.53 -6.42
N GLU A 116 2.25 20.23 -6.34
CA GLU A 116 3.59 19.61 -6.30
C GLU A 116 4.08 19.13 -7.68
N LYS A 117 3.22 19.14 -8.71
CA LYS A 117 3.55 18.62 -10.06
C LYS A 117 4.88 19.12 -10.58
N ASP A 118 5.01 20.43 -10.74
CA ASP A 118 6.20 21.02 -11.40
C ASP A 118 7.49 20.79 -10.60
N LYS A 119 7.40 20.82 -9.27
CA LYS A 119 8.54 20.52 -8.39
C LYS A 119 8.98 19.08 -8.50
N LEU A 120 8.03 18.14 -8.50
CA LEU A 120 8.30 16.71 -8.64
C LEU A 120 8.86 16.40 -10.03
N GLU A 121 8.27 16.92 -11.09
CA GLU A 121 8.77 16.74 -12.46
C GLU A 121 10.20 17.31 -12.62
N SER A 122 10.46 18.47 -12.01
CA SER A 122 11.80 19.05 -11.97
C SER A 122 12.82 18.18 -11.23
N ALA A 123 12.42 17.61 -10.07
CA ALA A 123 13.31 16.81 -9.24
C ALA A 123 13.60 15.42 -9.83
N TYR A 124 12.59 14.79 -10.40
CA TYR A 124 12.68 13.42 -10.94
C TYR A 124 13.03 13.35 -12.43
N LYS A 125 12.86 14.46 -13.17
CA LYS A 125 13.06 14.55 -14.64
C LYS A 125 12.15 13.59 -15.41
N GLU A 126 10.96 13.36 -14.92
CA GLU A 126 9.93 12.48 -15.49
C GLU A 126 8.57 13.16 -15.35
N PRO A 127 7.58 12.83 -16.19
CA PRO A 127 6.23 13.36 -16.06
C PRO A 127 5.55 12.81 -14.79
N ILE A 128 4.69 13.62 -14.17
CA ILE A 128 4.03 13.33 -12.89
C ILE A 128 3.34 11.94 -12.87
N ARG A 129 2.74 11.51 -13.99
CA ARG A 129 2.09 10.20 -14.12
C ARG A 129 3.01 9.00 -13.95
N LYS A 130 4.34 9.18 -14.08
CA LYS A 130 5.36 8.17 -13.83
C LYS A 130 5.98 8.29 -12.44
N ILE A 131 5.83 9.45 -11.81
CA ILE A 131 6.42 9.74 -10.50
C ILE A 131 5.48 9.32 -9.39
N VAL A 132 4.19 9.62 -9.52
CA VAL A 132 3.20 9.43 -8.46
C VAL A 132 2.21 8.33 -8.81
N ALA A 133 1.92 7.49 -7.82
CA ALA A 133 0.77 6.60 -7.84
C ALA A 133 -0.13 6.89 -6.64
N VAL A 134 -1.43 6.89 -6.85
CA VAL A 134 -2.44 7.03 -5.80
C VAL A 134 -3.12 5.70 -5.56
N VAL A 135 -3.13 5.27 -4.31
CA VAL A 135 -3.60 3.96 -3.88
C VAL A 135 -4.65 4.10 -2.80
N THR A 136 -5.73 3.37 -2.94
CA THR A 136 -6.77 3.28 -1.91
C THR A 136 -7.28 1.85 -1.79
N PRO A 137 -7.85 1.45 -0.65
CA PRO A 137 -8.52 0.15 -0.51
C PRO A 137 -9.90 0.09 -1.17
N PHE A 138 -10.49 1.27 -1.46
CA PHE A 138 -11.91 1.37 -1.80
C PHE A 138 -12.13 1.80 -3.25
N LYS A 139 -12.95 1.03 -3.98
CA LYS A 139 -13.24 1.30 -5.39
C LYS A 139 -13.94 2.66 -5.61
N ALA A 140 -14.88 3.03 -4.73
CA ALA A 140 -15.54 4.33 -4.82
C ALA A 140 -14.57 5.51 -4.62
N GLN A 141 -13.55 5.34 -3.77
CA GLN A 141 -12.51 6.35 -3.59
C GLN A 141 -11.59 6.47 -4.81
N GLU A 142 -11.22 5.34 -5.43
CA GLU A 142 -10.51 5.35 -6.70
C GLU A 142 -11.27 6.13 -7.77
N GLU A 143 -12.57 5.85 -7.92
CA GLU A 143 -13.42 6.47 -8.93
C GLU A 143 -13.54 7.98 -8.74
N ILE A 144 -13.73 8.46 -7.51
CA ILE A 144 -13.83 9.90 -7.26
C ILE A 144 -12.49 10.62 -7.42
N ILE A 145 -11.37 10.04 -6.99
CA ILE A 145 -10.05 10.63 -7.23
C ILE A 145 -9.78 10.74 -8.74
N ARG A 146 -10.08 9.71 -9.49
CA ARG A 146 -9.93 9.70 -10.96
C ARG A 146 -10.80 10.76 -11.62
N SER A 147 -12.07 10.85 -11.25
CA SER A 147 -13.00 11.86 -11.77
C SER A 147 -12.53 13.29 -11.48
N LEU A 148 -12.03 13.56 -10.27
CA LEU A 148 -11.49 14.87 -9.91
C LEU A 148 -10.19 15.18 -10.68
N ALA A 149 -9.32 14.20 -10.86
CA ALA A 149 -8.11 14.37 -11.66
C ALA A 149 -8.41 14.68 -13.13
N GLU A 150 -9.46 14.08 -13.71
CA GLU A 150 -9.94 14.34 -15.08
C GLU A 150 -10.58 15.74 -15.21
N GLN A 151 -11.11 16.31 -14.12
CA GLN A 151 -11.70 17.66 -14.09
C GLN A 151 -10.69 18.74 -13.69
N SER A 152 -9.48 18.37 -13.32
CA SER A 152 -8.42 19.28 -12.93
C SER A 152 -7.94 20.13 -14.11
N PRO A 153 -7.48 21.37 -13.88
CA PRO A 153 -6.73 22.14 -14.87
C PRO A 153 -5.51 21.39 -15.43
N GLU A 154 -4.97 20.43 -14.69
CA GLU A 154 -3.81 19.61 -15.04
C GLU A 154 -4.21 18.21 -15.56
N ALA A 155 -5.45 18.01 -15.98
CA ALA A 155 -5.99 16.70 -16.40
C ALA A 155 -5.12 16.00 -17.46
N GLU A 156 -4.56 16.75 -18.41
CA GLU A 156 -3.67 16.21 -19.43
C GLU A 156 -2.38 15.62 -18.83
N ALA A 157 -1.79 16.29 -17.86
CA ALA A 157 -0.60 15.79 -17.16
C ALA A 157 -0.91 14.54 -16.31
N PHE A 158 -2.12 14.46 -15.76
CA PHE A 158 -2.58 13.33 -14.95
C PHE A 158 -3.09 12.15 -15.77
N ALA A 159 -3.31 12.35 -17.09
CA ALA A 159 -3.79 11.30 -17.96
C ALA A 159 -2.84 10.08 -17.96
N GLY A 160 -3.39 8.90 -17.64
CA GLY A 160 -2.62 7.67 -17.53
C GLY A 160 -1.83 7.51 -16.21
N MET A 161 -2.02 8.40 -15.23
CA MET A 161 -1.47 8.22 -13.89
C MET A 161 -2.08 6.98 -13.22
N THR A 162 -1.29 6.27 -12.45
CA THR A 162 -1.76 5.12 -11.69
C THR A 162 -2.60 5.58 -10.50
N ILE A 163 -3.91 5.52 -10.64
CA ILE A 163 -4.88 5.70 -9.56
C ILE A 163 -5.65 4.39 -9.44
N GLY A 164 -5.59 3.72 -8.28
CA GLY A 164 -6.23 2.41 -8.21
C GLY A 164 -6.27 1.80 -6.82
N THR A 165 -6.87 0.63 -6.74
CA THR A 165 -6.85 -0.15 -5.51
C THR A 165 -5.46 -0.79 -5.29
N VAL A 166 -5.18 -1.17 -4.04
CA VAL A 166 -3.90 -1.82 -3.69
C VAL A 166 -3.60 -3.03 -4.57
N HIS A 167 -4.63 -3.76 -5.01
CA HIS A 167 -4.48 -4.92 -5.89
C HIS A 167 -4.06 -4.54 -7.31
N SER A 168 -4.50 -3.40 -7.83
CA SER A 168 -4.15 -2.94 -9.19
C SER A 168 -2.68 -2.51 -9.33
N LEU A 169 -2.02 -2.23 -8.20
CA LEU A 169 -0.60 -1.87 -8.15
C LEU A 169 0.35 -3.07 -8.01
N GLN A 170 -0.17 -4.28 -8.05
CA GLN A 170 0.68 -5.45 -7.90
C GLN A 170 1.70 -5.55 -9.05
N GLY A 171 2.98 -5.45 -8.70
CA GLY A 171 4.10 -5.42 -9.67
C GLY A 171 4.61 -4.02 -10.03
N ALA A 172 3.81 -2.96 -9.92
CA ALA A 172 4.23 -1.58 -10.16
C ALA A 172 5.10 -1.03 -9.01
N GLN A 173 5.88 0.00 -9.31
CA GLN A 173 6.64 0.79 -8.32
C GLN A 173 6.76 2.23 -8.81
N CYS A 174 6.63 3.19 -7.89
CA CYS A 174 6.70 4.62 -8.19
C CYS A 174 7.62 5.34 -7.22
N PRO A 175 8.26 6.44 -7.64
CA PRO A 175 9.01 7.31 -6.74
C PRO A 175 8.21 7.77 -5.52
N VAL A 176 6.96 8.18 -5.73
CA VAL A 176 6.03 8.66 -4.70
C VAL A 176 4.77 7.80 -4.73
N VAL A 177 4.34 7.32 -3.58
CA VAL A 177 3.03 6.66 -3.41
C VAL A 177 2.20 7.44 -2.41
N ILE A 178 1.02 7.84 -2.84
CA ILE A 178 -0.02 8.45 -1.99
C ILE A 178 -1.00 7.34 -1.61
N PHE A 179 -1.24 7.18 -0.32
CA PHE A 179 -2.24 6.26 0.22
C PHE A 179 -3.43 7.04 0.75
N SER A 180 -4.60 6.82 0.15
CA SER A 180 -5.87 7.40 0.58
C SER A 180 -6.57 6.41 1.50
N SER A 181 -6.63 6.73 2.80
CA SER A 181 -7.14 5.80 3.81
C SER A 181 -8.66 5.74 3.85
N VAL A 182 -9.32 6.84 3.51
CA VAL A 182 -10.80 7.05 3.55
C VAL A 182 -11.37 7.07 4.96
N ASN A 183 -10.71 6.44 5.92
CA ASN A 183 -11.20 6.32 7.29
C ASN A 183 -11.42 7.68 7.93
N SER A 184 -12.56 7.83 8.58
CA SER A 184 -12.92 8.94 9.45
C SER A 184 -13.07 8.47 10.91
N PRO A 185 -13.19 9.40 11.87
CA PRO A 185 -13.36 9.04 13.28
C PRO A 185 -14.56 8.13 13.50
N GLY A 186 -14.36 7.06 14.27
CA GLY A 186 -15.39 6.06 14.54
C GLY A 186 -15.45 4.92 13.52
N ASP A 187 -14.74 5.01 12.40
CA ASP A 187 -14.55 3.85 11.53
C ASP A 187 -13.58 2.87 12.19
N ALA A 188 -14.00 1.62 12.36
CA ALA A 188 -13.10 0.56 12.79
C ALA A 188 -11.90 0.50 11.82
N SER A 189 -10.71 0.31 12.37
CA SER A 189 -9.47 0.24 11.58
C SER A 189 -9.48 -0.98 10.65
N TYR A 190 -10.20 -0.88 9.56
CA TYR A 190 -10.37 -1.92 8.53
C TYR A 190 -9.04 -2.52 8.06
N PHE A 191 -7.95 -1.74 8.21
CA PHE A 191 -6.61 -2.14 7.76
C PHE A 191 -5.79 -2.84 8.83
N MET A 192 -6.14 -2.66 10.11
CA MET A 192 -5.33 -3.10 11.25
C MET A 192 -5.88 -4.34 11.95
N GLU A 193 -7.18 -4.61 11.93
CA GLU A 193 -7.81 -5.55 12.86
C GLU A 193 -8.36 -6.85 12.25
N GLN A 194 -8.52 -6.97 10.96
CA GLN A 194 -9.02 -8.22 10.38
C GLN A 194 -7.92 -9.30 10.34
N GLY A 195 -7.71 -9.95 11.48
CA GLY A 195 -6.89 -11.16 11.58
C GLY A 195 -5.40 -10.97 11.41
N GLY A 196 -4.84 -9.80 11.80
CA GLY A 196 -3.39 -9.55 11.73
C GLY A 196 -2.86 -9.42 10.30
N LYS A 197 -3.72 -9.11 9.34
CA LYS A 197 -3.33 -9.03 7.92
C LYS A 197 -2.84 -7.62 7.55
N TYR A 198 -1.64 -7.29 7.92
CA TYR A 198 -0.92 -6.11 7.41
C TYR A 198 -0.62 -6.17 5.90
N ASN A 199 -1.10 -7.21 5.19
CA ASN A 199 -0.73 -7.51 3.81
C ASN A 199 -1.08 -6.38 2.83
N MET A 200 -2.23 -5.74 3.00
CA MET A 200 -2.66 -4.66 2.11
C MET A 200 -1.72 -3.44 2.22
N LEU A 201 -1.49 -2.98 3.45
CA LEU A 201 -0.61 -1.83 3.68
C LEU A 201 0.85 -2.18 3.34
N ASN A 202 1.29 -3.42 3.61
CA ASN A 202 2.60 -3.90 3.18
C ASN A 202 2.77 -3.81 1.66
N VAL A 203 1.75 -4.19 0.88
CA VAL A 203 1.78 -4.04 -0.58
C VAL A 203 1.89 -2.58 -0.96
N ALA A 204 1.05 -1.68 -0.42
CA ALA A 204 1.06 -0.26 -0.74
C ALA A 204 2.40 0.40 -0.40
N VAL A 205 2.90 0.22 0.84
CA VAL A 205 4.17 0.79 1.32
C VAL A 205 5.34 0.30 0.46
N SER A 206 5.39 -1.00 0.16
CA SER A 206 6.47 -1.58 -0.63
C SER A 206 6.51 -1.14 -2.09
N ARG A 207 5.53 -0.36 -2.58
CA ARG A 207 5.53 0.26 -3.92
C ARG A 207 6.27 1.59 -3.96
N ALA A 208 6.42 2.27 -2.83
CA ALA A 208 7.07 3.56 -2.74
C ALA A 208 8.60 3.44 -2.77
N GLN A 209 9.24 4.12 -3.71
CA GLN A 209 10.70 4.10 -3.79
C GLN A 209 11.35 5.13 -2.86
N TYR A 210 10.80 6.36 -2.81
CA TYR A 210 11.39 7.50 -2.10
C TYR A 210 10.45 8.17 -1.11
N HIS A 211 9.12 8.19 -1.39
CA HIS A 211 8.14 8.85 -0.53
C HIS A 211 6.87 8.02 -0.43
N PHE A 212 6.39 7.84 0.79
CA PHE A 212 5.10 7.23 1.09
C PHE A 212 4.28 8.19 1.92
N LEU A 213 3.22 8.75 1.34
CA LEU A 213 2.37 9.77 1.94
C LEU A 213 0.98 9.20 2.21
N VAL A 214 0.45 9.44 3.40
CA VAL A 214 -0.88 9.00 3.80
C VAL A 214 -1.80 10.21 3.94
N PHE A 215 -2.91 10.22 3.22
CA PHE A 215 -3.99 11.17 3.43
C PHE A 215 -5.01 10.51 4.33
N LEU A 216 -5.39 11.19 5.42
CA LEU A 216 -6.30 10.63 6.41
C LEU A 216 -6.95 11.72 7.27
N SER A 217 -8.06 11.38 7.93
CA SER A 217 -8.75 12.22 8.89
C SER A 217 -8.37 11.82 10.33
N LEU A 218 -7.67 12.70 11.05
CA LEU A 218 -7.14 12.46 12.40
C LEU A 218 -8.04 13.08 13.47
N ILE A 219 -9.23 12.59 13.72
CA ILE A 219 -10.01 13.14 14.84
C ILE A 219 -9.90 12.25 16.10
N HIS A 220 -9.00 11.66 16.50
CA HIS A 220 -8.62 10.94 17.74
C HIS A 220 -7.47 9.95 17.48
N ILE A 221 -6.28 10.46 17.33
CA ILE A 221 -5.11 9.67 17.72
C ILE A 221 -4.69 10.22 19.07
N SER A 222 -4.96 9.45 20.11
CA SER A 222 -4.60 9.79 21.49
C SER A 222 -3.10 9.62 21.80
N GLU A 223 -2.29 9.22 20.82
CA GLU A 223 -0.82 9.24 20.93
C GLU A 223 -0.18 9.50 19.55
N PRO A 224 0.75 10.49 19.46
CA PRO A 224 1.45 10.76 18.22
C PRO A 224 2.56 9.72 18.01
N THR A 225 2.29 8.69 17.26
CA THR A 225 3.38 8.00 16.56
C THR A 225 4.00 9.04 15.64
N ARG A 226 5.27 9.39 15.84
CA ARG A 226 6.02 10.43 15.14
C ARG A 226 6.02 10.24 13.62
N LEU A 227 4.94 10.60 12.98
CA LEU A 227 4.88 10.90 11.56
C LEU A 227 4.99 12.41 11.42
N LEU A 228 5.95 12.90 10.66
CA LEU A 228 6.11 14.33 10.42
C LEU A 228 4.91 14.82 9.61
N SER A 229 4.21 15.84 10.12
CA SER A 229 3.18 16.52 9.35
C SER A 229 3.82 17.33 8.25
N ILE A 230 3.25 17.30 7.06
CA ILE A 230 3.58 18.18 5.95
C ILE A 230 2.53 19.27 5.99
N SER A 231 2.91 20.49 6.35
CA SER A 231 2.09 21.71 6.32
C SER A 231 2.33 22.45 5.02
#